data_e524f326a72eee5a0b780847def5ba77
#
_entry.id   e524f326a72eee5a0b780847def5ba77
#
_cell.length_a   1.000
_cell.length_b   1.000
_cell.length_c   1.000
_cell.angle_alpha   90.00
_cell.angle_beta   90.00
_cell.angle_gamma   90.00
#
_symmetry.space_group_name_H-M   'P 1'
#
loop_
_entity.id
_entity.type
_entity.pdbx_description
1 polymer ?
#
loop_
_entity_poly.entity_id
_entity_poly.type
_entity_poly.pdbx_seq_one_letter_code
_entity_poly.pdbx_strand_id
1 'polypeptide(L)'
;VSRGLGDVYKRQALVLLALYLSLAENFIPKPFPWMKIGLSNIAVLIALEKFDSKMAIEVVLLRIFIQALMLGTLFTPGFIISLSAGGVTTLFMVVLYRFRKYLSLLAISSLSAFLHNLIQLIVVYFLLFRNITIYSKSIMMFVWGFLIIGVVAGIITGIIGERLNLRGGKKL
;
A
#
# COMPACT_ATOMS: atom_id res chain seq x y z
N VAL A 1 -11.20 29.82 -7.96
CA VAL A 1 -9.84 29.46 -8.49
C VAL A 1 -8.90 29.01 -7.36
N SER A 2 -8.98 29.57 -6.15
CA SER A 2 -8.08 29.24 -5.04
C SER A 2 -8.25 27.84 -4.44
N ARG A 3 -9.45 27.27 -4.43
CA ARG A 3 -9.70 25.90 -3.92
C ARG A 3 -9.04 24.82 -4.76
N GLY A 4 -9.04 24.96 -6.10
CA GLY A 4 -8.42 23.99 -7.01
C GLY A 4 -6.90 23.92 -6.89
N LEU A 5 -6.22 25.06 -6.72
CA LEU A 5 -4.77 25.10 -6.51
C LEU A 5 -4.35 24.43 -5.20
N GLY A 6 -5.07 24.67 -4.09
CA GLY A 6 -4.80 24.01 -2.81
C GLY A 6 -4.91 22.50 -2.88
N ASP A 7 -5.88 21.97 -3.62
CA ASP A 7 -6.08 20.52 -3.77
C ASP A 7 -4.99 19.88 -4.65
N VAL A 8 -4.49 20.61 -5.66
CA VAL A 8 -3.33 20.17 -6.48
C VAL A 8 -2.09 20.01 -5.61
N TYR A 9 -1.76 21.01 -4.79
CA TYR A 9 -0.59 20.94 -3.89
C TYR A 9 -0.70 19.81 -2.86
N LYS A 10 -1.88 19.60 -2.30
CA LYS A 10 -2.12 18.51 -1.35
C LYS A 10 -1.94 17.13 -2.00
N ARG A 11 -2.43 16.97 -3.23
CA ARG A 11 -2.23 15.75 -4.03
C ARG A 11 -0.75 15.51 -4.30
N GLN A 12 -0.03 16.54 -4.77
CA GLN A 12 1.41 16.44 -5.01
C GLN A 12 2.18 16.04 -3.74
N ALA A 13 1.86 16.65 -2.60
CA ALA A 13 2.50 16.32 -1.32
C ALA A 13 2.25 14.86 -0.92
N LEU A 14 1.03 14.35 -1.10
CA LEU A 14 0.71 12.94 -0.81
C LEU A 14 1.39 11.97 -1.76
N VAL A 15 1.47 12.31 -3.06
CA VAL A 15 2.19 11.48 -4.04
C VAL A 15 3.69 11.46 -3.72
N LEU A 16 4.28 12.59 -3.39
CA LEU A 16 5.69 12.68 -2.99
C LEU A 16 5.95 11.88 -1.70
N LEU A 17 5.07 11.97 -0.70
CA LEU A 17 5.17 11.15 0.51
C LEU A 17 5.10 9.67 0.19
N ALA A 18 4.14 9.26 -0.65
CA ALA A 18 3.99 7.87 -1.06
C ALA A 18 5.21 7.35 -1.84
N LEU A 19 5.77 8.18 -2.72
CA LEU A 19 7.00 7.86 -3.45
C LEU A 19 8.19 7.74 -2.51
N TYR A 20 8.38 8.70 -1.61
CA TYR A 20 9.46 8.67 -0.63
C TYR A 20 9.41 7.41 0.23
N LEU A 21 8.25 7.07 0.79
CA LEU A 21 8.07 5.87 1.59
C LEU A 21 8.29 4.59 0.77
N SER A 22 7.84 4.57 -0.47
CA SER A 22 8.03 3.42 -1.36
C SER A 22 9.50 3.25 -1.78
N LEU A 23 10.24 4.34 -1.99
CA LEU A 23 11.67 4.30 -2.27
C LEU A 23 12.47 3.93 -1.02
N ALA A 24 12.14 4.51 0.14
CA ALA A 24 12.77 4.15 1.42
C ALA A 24 12.62 2.67 1.73
N GLU A 25 11.48 2.09 1.38
CA GLU A 25 11.23 0.64 1.51
C GLU A 25 12.21 -0.21 0.68
N ASN A 26 12.75 0.31 -0.42
CA ASN A 26 13.72 -0.43 -1.24
C ASN A 26 15.09 -0.57 -0.56
N PHE A 27 15.41 0.31 0.41
CA PHE A 27 16.65 0.19 1.20
C PHE A 27 16.54 -0.81 2.35
N ILE A 28 15.32 -1.26 2.67
CA ILE A 28 15.12 -2.29 3.69
C ILE A 28 15.55 -3.64 3.10
N PRO A 29 16.49 -4.38 3.74
CA PRO A 29 16.89 -5.69 3.27
C PRO A 29 15.68 -6.64 3.24
N LYS A 30 15.42 -7.23 2.08
CA LYS A 30 14.29 -8.12 1.82
C LYS A 30 14.79 -9.42 1.19
N PRO A 31 14.16 -10.56 1.51
CA PRO A 31 14.50 -11.83 0.90
C PRO A 31 14.36 -11.82 -0.63
N PHE A 32 13.41 -11.06 -1.15
CA PHE A 32 13.15 -10.95 -2.59
C PHE A 32 12.96 -9.50 -3.02
N PRO A 33 13.51 -9.08 -4.17
CA PRO A 33 13.42 -7.69 -4.67
C PRO A 33 11.99 -7.21 -4.92
N TRP A 34 11.08 -8.12 -5.29
CA TRP A 34 9.68 -7.81 -5.57
C TRP A 34 8.82 -7.64 -4.31
N MET A 35 9.31 -8.07 -3.14
CA MET A 35 8.58 -7.93 -1.88
C MET A 35 8.43 -6.46 -1.51
N LYS A 36 7.19 -6.07 -1.18
CA LYS A 36 6.88 -4.75 -0.65
C LYS A 36 6.12 -4.90 0.68
N ILE A 37 6.59 -4.19 1.68
CA ILE A 37 5.99 -4.18 3.02
C ILE A 37 4.72 -3.33 3.04
N GLY A 38 4.66 -2.33 2.15
CA GLY A 38 3.49 -1.48 1.99
C GLY A 38 3.51 -0.20 2.84
N LEU A 39 4.70 0.31 3.20
CA LEU A 39 4.83 1.57 3.94
C LEU A 39 4.15 2.74 3.23
N SER A 40 4.12 2.74 1.91
CA SER A 40 3.43 3.74 1.10
C SER A 40 1.91 3.78 1.32
N ASN A 41 1.31 2.74 1.92
CA ASN A 41 -0.10 2.72 2.29
C ASN A 41 -0.44 3.76 3.39
N ILE A 42 0.56 4.27 4.12
CA ILE A 42 0.38 5.41 5.04
C ILE A 42 -0.18 6.62 4.29
N ALA A 43 0.36 6.94 3.11
CA ALA A 43 -0.12 8.06 2.31
C ALA A 43 -1.56 7.84 1.82
N VAL A 44 -1.93 6.59 1.52
CA VAL A 44 -3.29 6.21 1.13
C VAL A 44 -4.26 6.40 2.30
N LEU A 45 -3.87 5.98 3.51
CA LEU A 45 -4.67 6.19 4.72
C LEU A 45 -4.88 7.68 5.01
N ILE A 46 -3.83 8.49 4.86
CA ILE A 46 -3.92 9.95 5.03
C ILE A 46 -4.86 10.54 3.98
N ALA A 47 -4.78 10.07 2.73
CA ALA A 47 -5.66 10.52 1.66
C ALA A 47 -7.12 10.21 1.96
N LEU A 48 -7.44 9.01 2.46
CA LEU A 48 -8.78 8.60 2.85
C LEU A 48 -9.30 9.37 4.07
N GLU A 49 -8.44 9.60 5.08
CA GLU A 49 -8.84 10.23 6.34
C GLU A 49 -9.02 11.75 6.21
N LYS A 50 -8.21 12.41 5.38
CA LYS A 50 -8.19 13.89 5.27
C LYS A 50 -8.86 14.43 4.02
N PHE A 51 -9.05 13.60 3.00
CA PHE A 51 -9.59 14.02 1.71
C PHE A 51 -10.71 13.08 1.27
N ASP A 52 -10.52 12.37 0.17
CA ASP A 52 -11.54 11.49 -0.39
C ASP A 52 -10.95 10.20 -0.99
N SER A 53 -11.84 9.27 -1.33
CA SER A 53 -11.49 7.99 -1.97
C SER A 53 -10.86 8.17 -3.35
N LYS A 54 -11.27 9.22 -4.08
CA LYS A 54 -10.73 9.52 -5.41
C LYS A 54 -9.25 9.91 -5.32
N MET A 55 -8.91 10.78 -4.36
CA MET A 55 -7.53 11.18 -4.12
C MET A 55 -6.66 9.99 -3.70
N ALA A 56 -7.18 9.08 -2.88
CA ALA A 56 -6.46 7.87 -2.49
C ALA A 56 -6.09 6.99 -3.69
N ILE A 57 -7.02 6.77 -4.62
CA ILE A 57 -6.79 6.01 -5.84
C ILE A 57 -5.77 6.72 -6.74
N GLU A 58 -5.92 8.02 -6.95
CA GLU A 58 -5.00 8.82 -7.77
C GLU A 58 -3.57 8.80 -7.20
N VAL A 59 -3.40 8.95 -5.89
CA VAL A 59 -2.09 8.89 -5.22
C VAL A 59 -1.40 7.55 -5.47
N VAL A 60 -2.12 6.44 -5.35
CA VAL A 60 -1.55 5.10 -5.57
C VAL A 60 -1.16 4.90 -7.03
N LEU A 61 -2.02 5.25 -7.97
CA LEU A 61 -1.72 5.09 -9.39
C LEU A 61 -0.52 5.94 -9.80
N LEU A 62 -0.53 7.24 -9.45
CA LEU A 62 0.57 8.15 -9.75
C LEU A 62 1.89 7.64 -9.14
N ARG A 63 1.87 7.21 -7.87
CA ARG A 63 3.05 6.64 -7.23
C ARG A 63 3.60 5.45 -8.00
N ILE A 64 2.75 4.49 -8.39
CA ILE A 64 3.19 3.27 -9.06
C ILE A 64 3.81 3.60 -10.41
N PHE A 65 3.15 4.45 -11.21
CA PHE A 65 3.65 4.85 -12.51
C PHE A 65 4.93 5.68 -12.44
N ILE A 66 4.98 6.70 -11.58
CA ILE A 66 6.15 7.56 -11.44
C ILE A 66 7.35 6.73 -10.92
N GLN A 67 7.13 5.85 -9.92
CA GLN A 67 8.19 4.98 -9.43
C GLN A 67 8.71 4.04 -10.52
N ALA A 68 7.81 3.45 -11.31
CA ALA A 68 8.21 2.56 -12.40
C ALA A 68 9.00 3.28 -13.49
N LEU A 69 8.64 4.53 -13.81
CA LEU A 69 9.40 5.38 -14.73
C LEU A 69 10.78 5.74 -14.17
N MET A 70 10.85 6.15 -12.90
CA MET A 70 12.11 6.53 -12.24
C MET A 70 13.10 5.37 -12.15
N LEU A 71 12.62 4.16 -11.92
CA LEU A 71 13.44 2.96 -11.77
C LEU A 71 13.65 2.20 -13.09
N GLY A 72 13.03 2.65 -14.19
CA GLY A 72 13.10 1.95 -15.48
C GLY A 72 12.42 0.57 -15.45
N THR A 73 11.48 0.35 -14.53
CA THR A 73 10.83 -0.96 -14.32
C THR A 73 9.43 -1.05 -14.95
N LEU A 74 9.08 -0.11 -15.80
CA LEU A 74 7.80 -0.13 -16.50
C LEU A 74 7.66 -1.43 -17.34
N PHE A 75 6.52 -2.07 -17.26
CA PHE A 75 6.22 -3.37 -17.89
C PHE A 75 7.03 -4.57 -17.42
N THR A 76 7.82 -4.44 -16.37
CA THR A 76 8.46 -5.60 -15.72
C THR A 76 7.46 -6.37 -14.83
N PRO A 77 7.75 -7.63 -14.47
CA PRO A 77 6.93 -8.36 -13.48
C PRO A 77 6.73 -7.58 -12.17
N GLY A 78 7.76 -6.86 -11.71
CA GLY A 78 7.69 -6.02 -10.52
C GLY A 78 6.69 -4.87 -10.63
N PHE A 79 6.52 -4.29 -11.81
CA PHE A 79 5.49 -3.29 -12.09
C PHE A 79 4.08 -3.91 -12.01
N ILE A 80 3.88 -5.08 -12.64
CA ILE A 80 2.59 -5.78 -12.65
C ILE A 80 2.19 -6.15 -11.21
N ILE A 81 3.13 -6.69 -10.41
CA ILE A 81 2.93 -7.02 -9.00
C ILE A 81 2.50 -5.77 -8.23
N SER A 82 3.22 -4.64 -8.43
CA SER A 82 2.93 -3.38 -7.73
C SER A 82 1.57 -2.81 -8.09
N LEU A 83 1.21 -2.85 -9.38
CA LEU A 83 -0.06 -2.33 -9.88
C LEU A 83 -1.23 -3.18 -9.37
N SER A 84 -1.11 -4.51 -9.46
CA SER A 84 -2.15 -5.43 -8.99
C SER A 84 -2.33 -5.34 -7.47
N ALA A 85 -1.26 -5.48 -6.69
CA ALA A 85 -1.34 -5.44 -5.24
C ALA A 85 -1.75 -4.05 -4.74
N GLY A 86 -1.12 -2.98 -5.23
CA GLY A 86 -1.44 -1.61 -4.82
C GLY A 86 -2.85 -1.18 -5.22
N GLY A 87 -3.25 -1.46 -6.45
CA GLY A 87 -4.58 -1.12 -6.97
C GLY A 87 -5.70 -1.82 -6.21
N VAL A 88 -5.65 -3.16 -6.14
CA VAL A 88 -6.68 -3.96 -5.45
C VAL A 88 -6.74 -3.63 -3.96
N THR A 89 -5.58 -3.48 -3.31
CA THR A 89 -5.54 -3.12 -1.88
C THR A 89 -6.15 -1.74 -1.63
N THR A 90 -5.89 -0.77 -2.50
CA THR A 90 -6.48 0.57 -2.35
C THR A 90 -7.99 0.55 -2.53
N LEU A 91 -8.50 -0.19 -3.51
CA LEU A 91 -9.94 -0.36 -3.68
C LEU A 91 -10.58 -1.03 -2.46
N PHE A 92 -9.95 -2.06 -1.94
CA PHE A 92 -10.38 -2.73 -0.71
C PHE A 92 -10.37 -1.78 0.50
N MET A 93 -9.32 -0.98 0.63
CA MET A 93 -9.20 0.04 1.69
C MET A 93 -10.30 1.09 1.59
N VAL A 94 -10.64 1.54 0.37
CA VAL A 94 -11.78 2.45 0.12
C VAL A 94 -13.11 1.82 0.56
N VAL A 95 -13.31 0.54 0.27
CA VAL A 95 -14.53 -0.18 0.70
C VAL A 95 -14.57 -0.30 2.22
N LEU A 96 -13.48 -0.74 2.86
CA LEU A 96 -13.41 -0.83 4.33
C LEU A 96 -13.60 0.52 5.01
N TYR A 97 -13.10 1.59 4.38
CA TYR A 97 -13.23 2.94 4.93
C TYR A 97 -14.69 3.43 5.00
N ARG A 98 -15.58 2.91 4.17
CA ARG A 98 -17.04 3.17 4.30
C ARG A 98 -17.60 2.67 5.64
N PHE A 99 -16.95 1.66 6.21
CA PHE A 99 -17.29 1.09 7.52
C PHE A 99 -16.44 1.67 8.66
N ARG A 100 -15.81 2.84 8.44
CA ARG A 100 -14.95 3.53 9.40
C ARG A 100 -15.62 3.78 10.76
N LYS A 101 -16.96 3.84 10.79
CA LYS A 101 -17.73 3.96 12.03
C LYS A 101 -17.60 2.72 12.93
N TYR A 102 -17.41 1.54 12.33
CA TYR A 102 -17.33 0.25 13.03
C TYR A 102 -15.91 -0.30 13.09
N LEU A 103 -15.02 0.16 12.20
CA LEU A 103 -13.65 -0.33 12.09
C LEU A 103 -12.66 0.77 12.49
N SER A 104 -11.70 0.41 13.34
CA SER A 104 -10.59 1.30 13.65
C SER A 104 -9.68 1.49 12.41
N LEU A 105 -8.92 2.58 12.37
CA LEU A 105 -7.95 2.80 11.30
C LEU A 105 -6.88 1.71 11.29
N LEU A 106 -6.52 1.24 12.49
CA LEU A 106 -5.61 0.12 12.68
C LEU A 106 -6.15 -1.18 12.03
N ALA A 107 -7.44 -1.49 12.24
CA ALA A 107 -8.05 -2.67 11.63
C ALA A 107 -8.07 -2.57 10.09
N ILE A 108 -8.46 -1.41 9.55
CA ILE A 108 -8.46 -1.15 8.11
C ILE A 108 -7.05 -1.33 7.54
N SER A 109 -6.04 -0.76 8.18
CA SER A 109 -4.64 -0.85 7.76
C SER A 109 -4.12 -2.29 7.78
N SER A 110 -4.37 -3.02 8.87
CA SER A 110 -3.89 -4.40 9.03
C SER A 110 -4.51 -5.36 8.02
N LEU A 111 -5.83 -5.27 7.81
CA LEU A 111 -6.53 -6.09 6.82
C LEU A 111 -6.07 -5.76 5.40
N SER A 112 -5.86 -4.48 5.11
CA SER A 112 -5.38 -4.05 3.79
C SER A 112 -3.95 -4.50 3.54
N ALA A 113 -3.07 -4.47 4.54
CA ALA A 113 -1.71 -4.95 4.42
C ALA A 113 -1.64 -6.48 4.24
N PHE A 114 -2.47 -7.21 4.95
CA PHE A 114 -2.63 -8.66 4.73
C PHE A 114 -3.04 -8.96 3.29
N LEU A 115 -4.08 -8.28 2.80
CA LEU A 115 -4.55 -8.45 1.42
C LEU A 115 -3.48 -8.04 0.40
N HIS A 116 -2.73 -6.97 0.67
CA HIS A 116 -1.64 -6.53 -0.20
C HIS A 116 -0.60 -7.64 -0.40
N ASN A 117 -0.15 -8.24 0.69
CA ASN A 117 0.83 -9.33 0.64
C ASN A 117 0.25 -10.58 -0.01
N LEU A 118 -1.02 -10.89 0.26
CA LEU A 118 -1.70 -12.03 -0.37
C LEU A 118 -1.77 -11.87 -1.90
N ILE A 119 -2.14 -10.68 -2.39
CA ILE A 119 -2.19 -10.41 -3.83
C ILE A 119 -0.80 -10.47 -4.43
N GLN A 120 0.24 -9.93 -3.76
CA GLN A 120 1.62 -10.08 -4.23
C GLN A 120 1.98 -11.55 -4.42
N LEU A 121 1.71 -12.41 -3.44
CA LEU A 121 2.00 -13.84 -3.53
C LEU A 121 1.26 -14.51 -4.70
N ILE A 122 -0.02 -14.20 -4.87
CA ILE A 122 -0.84 -14.74 -5.96
C ILE A 122 -0.25 -14.33 -7.32
N VAL A 123 0.03 -13.04 -7.50
CA VAL A 123 0.55 -12.53 -8.78
C VAL A 123 1.95 -13.08 -9.05
N VAL A 124 2.82 -13.13 -8.04
CA VAL A 124 4.17 -13.70 -8.14
C VAL A 124 4.10 -15.18 -8.52
N TYR A 125 3.20 -15.94 -7.89
CA TYR A 125 3.01 -17.33 -8.23
C TYR A 125 2.65 -17.51 -9.71
N PHE A 126 1.69 -16.77 -10.21
CA PHE A 126 1.28 -16.88 -11.61
C PHE A 126 2.34 -16.40 -12.61
N LEU A 127 3.13 -15.36 -12.26
CA LEU A 127 4.12 -14.81 -13.16
C LEU A 127 5.45 -15.56 -13.16
N LEU A 128 5.91 -16.02 -11.99
CA LEU A 128 7.28 -16.49 -11.80
C LEU A 128 7.37 -17.97 -11.37
N PHE A 129 6.37 -18.50 -10.66
CA PHE A 129 6.48 -19.79 -9.96
C PHE A 129 5.37 -20.79 -10.33
N ARG A 130 4.73 -20.62 -11.46
CA ARG A 130 3.59 -21.46 -11.89
C ARG A 130 3.87 -22.98 -11.86
N ASN A 131 5.12 -23.38 -12.06
CA ASN A 131 5.55 -24.77 -12.13
C ASN A 131 6.04 -25.33 -10.80
N ILE A 132 6.00 -24.54 -9.70
CA ILE A 132 6.49 -24.98 -8.40
C ILE A 132 5.32 -25.52 -7.57
N THR A 133 5.56 -26.68 -6.94
CA THR A 133 4.59 -27.29 -6.03
C THR A 133 4.50 -26.49 -4.73
N ILE A 134 3.38 -25.80 -4.50
CA ILE A 134 3.14 -24.92 -3.35
C ILE A 134 3.15 -25.68 -2.02
N TYR A 135 2.86 -26.97 -2.02
CA TYR A 135 2.64 -27.79 -0.83
C TYR A 135 3.94 -28.22 -0.11
N SER A 136 5.11 -27.70 -0.49
CA SER A 136 6.32 -27.97 0.28
C SER A 136 6.30 -27.21 1.61
N LYS A 137 6.77 -27.84 2.69
CA LYS A 137 6.81 -27.25 4.04
C LYS A 137 7.56 -25.92 4.06
N SER A 138 8.64 -25.81 3.31
CA SER A 138 9.46 -24.60 3.23
C SER A 138 8.70 -23.44 2.56
N ILE A 139 7.96 -23.72 1.49
CA ILE A 139 7.16 -22.69 0.79
C ILE A 139 6.00 -22.24 1.67
N MET A 140 5.33 -23.17 2.35
CA MET A 140 4.26 -22.83 3.29
C MET A 140 4.77 -21.96 4.45
N MET A 141 5.93 -22.28 5.04
CA MET A 141 6.55 -21.43 6.07
C MET A 141 6.85 -20.01 5.54
N PHE A 142 7.37 -19.92 4.33
CA PHE A 142 7.64 -18.62 3.69
C PHE A 142 6.35 -17.81 3.47
N VAL A 143 5.30 -18.43 2.93
CA VAL A 143 4.00 -17.79 2.70
C VAL A 143 3.42 -17.23 3.99
N TRP A 144 3.37 -18.05 5.05
CA TRP A 144 2.88 -17.59 6.35
C TRP A 144 3.74 -16.49 6.96
N GLY A 145 5.06 -16.62 6.91
CA GLY A 145 5.97 -15.58 7.39
C GLY A 145 5.75 -14.25 6.67
N PHE A 146 5.59 -14.29 5.35
CA PHE A 146 5.36 -13.09 4.56
C PHE A 146 4.01 -12.42 4.87
N LEU A 147 2.95 -13.21 5.06
CA LEU A 147 1.63 -12.69 5.47
C LEU A 147 1.67 -12.05 6.86
N ILE A 148 2.37 -12.68 7.81
CA ILE A 148 2.54 -12.14 9.18
C ILE A 148 3.30 -10.81 9.14
N ILE A 149 4.39 -10.72 8.37
CA ILE A 149 5.13 -9.45 8.18
C ILE A 149 4.22 -8.35 7.65
N GLY A 150 3.34 -8.69 6.70
CA GLY A 150 2.35 -7.74 6.17
C GLY A 150 1.40 -7.23 7.26
N VAL A 151 0.87 -8.12 8.09
CA VAL A 151 -0.02 -7.72 9.20
C VAL A 151 0.72 -6.83 10.20
N VAL A 152 1.95 -7.17 10.58
CA VAL A 152 2.77 -6.35 11.49
C VAL A 152 3.01 -4.96 10.90
N ALA A 153 3.39 -4.89 9.62
CA ALA A 153 3.54 -3.61 8.91
C ALA A 153 2.23 -2.82 8.88
N GLY A 154 1.10 -3.49 8.66
CA GLY A 154 -0.23 -2.89 8.69
C GLY A 154 -0.61 -2.33 10.07
N ILE A 155 -0.24 -3.00 11.14
CA ILE A 155 -0.42 -2.51 12.52
C ILE A 155 0.41 -1.23 12.73
N ILE A 156 1.67 -1.24 12.34
CA ILE A 156 2.56 -0.07 12.47
C ILE A 156 2.00 1.12 11.68
N THR A 157 1.61 0.91 10.43
CA THR A 157 1.04 1.96 9.58
C THR A 157 -0.29 2.46 10.11
N GLY A 158 -1.11 1.59 10.69
CA GLY A 158 -2.37 1.94 11.34
C GLY A 158 -2.17 2.81 12.59
N ILE A 159 -1.21 2.46 13.46
CA ILE A 159 -0.84 3.25 14.64
C ILE A 159 -0.34 4.64 14.22
N ILE A 160 0.50 4.72 13.20
CA ILE A 160 0.99 6.00 12.66
C ILE A 160 -0.20 6.82 12.14
N GLY A 161 -1.11 6.21 11.39
CA GLY A 161 -2.30 6.85 10.87
C GLY A 161 -3.20 7.42 11.97
N GLU A 162 -3.44 6.65 13.03
CA GLU A 162 -4.23 7.11 14.19
C GLU A 162 -3.55 8.27 14.93
N ARG A 163 -2.24 8.20 15.14
CA ARG A 163 -1.49 9.30 15.79
C ARG A 163 -1.52 10.59 14.96
N LEU A 164 -1.42 10.48 13.65
CA LEU A 164 -1.53 11.63 12.74
C LEU A 164 -2.94 12.21 12.74
N ASN A 165 -3.96 11.37 12.85
CA ASN A 165 -5.34 11.80 12.94
C ASN A 165 -5.63 12.51 14.26
N LEU A 166 -5.17 11.96 15.38
CA LEU A 166 -5.30 12.58 16.71
C LEU A 166 -4.60 13.95 16.79
N ARG A 167 -3.50 14.16 16.07
CA ARG A 167 -2.80 15.45 15.99
C ARG A 167 -3.45 16.42 14.98
N GLY A 168 -4.19 15.91 14.00
CA GLY A 168 -4.91 16.69 13.00
C GLY A 168 -6.39 16.92 13.31
N GLY A 169 -6.89 16.29 14.36
CA GLY A 169 -8.30 16.27 14.70
C GLY A 169 -8.76 17.48 15.48
N LYS A 170 -9.11 18.53 14.75
CA LYS A 170 -10.35 19.26 14.95
C LYS A 170 -10.87 19.57 13.56
N LYS A 171 -11.87 18.82 13.13
CA LYS A 171 -12.77 19.32 12.07
C LYS A 171 -13.43 20.56 12.65
N LEU A 172 -13.04 21.73 12.15
CA LEU A 172 -13.87 22.92 12.13
C LEU A 172 -14.99 22.70 11.11
#